data_5dddeac3e685e293f08b1fd0a2d15a06
#
_entry.id   5dddeac3e685e293f08b1fd0a2d15a06
#
_cell.length_a   1.000
_cell.length_b   1.000
_cell.length_c   1.000
_cell.angle_alpha   90.00
_cell.angle_beta   90.00
_cell.angle_gamma   90.00
#
_symmetry.space_group_name_H-M   'P 1'
#
loop_
_entity.id
_entity.type
_entity.pdbx_description
1 polymer ?
#
loop_
_entity_poly.entity_id
_entity_poly.type
_entity_poly.pdbx_seq_one_letter_code
_entity_poly.pdbx_strand_id
1 'polypeptide(L)'
;MNDRSVSLLDNYEIEVLRTWKGRSAVLCETNQGILILKEYAGHKEKAVFQDALLRMIEEKGFHLAERILKNKEQELLTQDHDGTLYILKTYVEGKECNVRDMEECRQAIGTLAAFHKVSCPDEPLPGASISHTAYQEFEKHNRELRRVRKYLKERGQKTDFEICLMHSYDYFFNLALEITEELKSFRGLSEKSLVCHGDYQYHNIVITGGEMHLMNFEKCLYDSPVRDLYLFMRKLLEKSGWAENVGFELVKAYEKVRELDKEDYLQLYYRLAYPEKFWKIVNFYYNSGKAWIPGKNMEKLNRVIDQEKDKQAFLEKFKNKYGLS
;
A
#
# COMPACT_ATOMS: atom_id res chain seq x y z
N MET A 1 -2.09 14.70 -22.13
CA MET A 1 -2.98 13.63 -22.55
C MET A 1 -3.70 14.14 -23.77
N ASN A 2 -3.49 13.53 -24.88
CA ASN A 2 -4.04 13.93 -26.18
C ASN A 2 -5.43 13.35 -26.36
N ASP A 3 -6.22 13.93 -27.32
CA ASP A 3 -7.47 13.37 -27.86
C ASP A 3 -7.35 11.88 -28.26
N ARG A 4 -6.13 11.39 -28.44
CA ARG A 4 -5.80 10.01 -28.80
C ARG A 4 -6.26 8.96 -27.79
N SER A 5 -6.13 9.23 -26.47
CA SER A 5 -6.57 8.24 -25.49
C SER A 5 -8.08 8.09 -25.39
N VAL A 6 -8.86 9.08 -25.85
CA VAL A 6 -10.32 9.01 -25.91
C VAL A 6 -10.77 8.03 -26.99
N SER A 7 -10.07 7.95 -28.14
CA SER A 7 -10.37 7.01 -29.20
C SER A 7 -10.22 5.54 -28.82
N LEU A 8 -9.44 5.25 -27.75
CA LEU A 8 -9.33 3.89 -27.22
C LEU A 8 -10.64 3.38 -26.61
N LEU A 9 -11.56 4.27 -26.20
CA LEU A 9 -12.88 3.89 -25.71
C LEU A 9 -13.74 3.20 -26.77
N ASP A 10 -13.47 3.44 -28.05
CA ASP A 10 -14.15 2.78 -29.19
C ASP A 10 -13.89 1.25 -29.20
N ASN A 11 -12.85 0.79 -28.53
CA ASN A 11 -12.56 -0.65 -28.39
C ASN A 11 -13.46 -1.36 -27.36
N TYR A 12 -14.33 -0.65 -26.66
CA TYR A 12 -15.17 -1.23 -25.61
C TYR A 12 -16.66 -1.22 -26.04
N GLU A 13 -17.43 -2.15 -25.50
CA GLU A 13 -18.89 -2.20 -25.69
C GLU A 13 -19.60 -1.26 -24.72
N ILE A 14 -19.37 0.03 -24.87
CA ILE A 14 -19.94 1.10 -24.05
C ILE A 14 -20.44 2.24 -24.93
N GLU A 15 -21.46 2.93 -24.46
CA GLU A 15 -21.91 4.20 -25.06
C GLU A 15 -21.35 5.34 -24.21
N VAL A 16 -20.40 6.12 -24.77
CA VAL A 16 -19.77 7.25 -24.11
C VAL A 16 -20.63 8.49 -24.26
N LEU A 17 -21.14 9.01 -23.14
CA LEU A 17 -21.98 10.21 -23.13
C LEU A 17 -21.13 11.47 -22.98
N ARG A 18 -20.07 11.41 -22.14
CA ARG A 18 -19.21 12.54 -21.84
C ARG A 18 -17.83 12.05 -21.37
N THR A 19 -16.80 12.82 -21.70
CA THR A 19 -15.43 12.57 -21.21
C THR A 19 -14.85 13.82 -20.56
N TRP A 20 -14.00 13.62 -19.52
CA TRP A 20 -13.22 14.69 -18.91
C TRP A 20 -11.88 14.19 -18.40
N LYS A 21 -10.96 15.11 -18.20
CA LYS A 21 -9.60 14.79 -17.76
C LYS A 21 -9.57 14.55 -16.26
N GLY A 22 -9.11 13.37 -15.84
CA GLY A 22 -8.74 13.04 -14.48
C GLY A 22 -7.24 13.22 -14.20
N ARG A 23 -6.82 12.84 -12.99
CA ARG A 23 -5.41 12.84 -12.63
C ARG A 23 -4.69 11.66 -13.33
N SER A 24 -3.96 11.96 -14.41
CA SER A 24 -3.26 10.96 -15.24
C SER A 24 -4.21 9.88 -15.79
N ALA A 25 -5.46 10.23 -16.12
CA ALA A 25 -6.48 9.33 -16.60
C ALA A 25 -7.54 10.11 -17.40
N VAL A 26 -8.36 9.40 -18.18
CA VAL A 26 -9.59 9.91 -18.76
C VAL A 26 -10.76 9.30 -17.99
N LEU A 27 -11.66 10.15 -17.53
CA LEU A 27 -12.93 9.75 -16.96
C LEU A 27 -13.99 9.82 -18.04
N CYS A 28 -14.90 8.86 -18.08
CA CYS A 28 -16.00 8.85 -19.03
C CYS A 28 -17.30 8.46 -18.33
N GLU A 29 -18.36 9.24 -18.59
CA GLU A 29 -19.72 8.90 -18.26
C GLU A 29 -20.28 8.03 -19.40
N THR A 30 -20.85 6.91 -19.03
CA THR A 30 -21.34 5.91 -19.99
C THR A 30 -22.72 5.39 -19.59
N ASN A 31 -23.35 4.61 -20.48
CA ASN A 31 -24.55 3.86 -20.15
C ASN A 31 -24.38 2.81 -19.04
N GLN A 32 -23.13 2.49 -18.66
CA GLN A 32 -22.80 1.55 -17.57
C GLN A 32 -22.29 2.26 -16.29
N GLY A 33 -22.44 3.59 -16.23
CA GLY A 33 -21.94 4.41 -15.13
C GLY A 33 -20.62 5.12 -15.47
N ILE A 34 -19.92 5.59 -14.46
CA ILE A 34 -18.66 6.31 -14.66
C ILE A 34 -17.51 5.30 -14.70
N LEU A 35 -16.69 5.43 -15.73
CA LEU A 35 -15.52 4.59 -15.96
C LEU A 35 -14.25 5.47 -15.98
N ILE A 36 -13.11 4.84 -15.71
CA ILE A 36 -11.78 5.47 -15.76
C ILE A 36 -10.84 4.68 -16.67
N LEU A 37 -10.34 5.33 -17.71
CA LEU A 37 -9.29 4.82 -18.59
C LEU A 37 -7.94 5.34 -18.09
N LYS A 38 -7.06 4.42 -17.67
CA LYS A 38 -5.73 4.74 -17.14
C LYS A 38 -4.65 4.04 -17.97
N GLU A 39 -3.51 4.72 -18.10
CA GLU A 39 -2.27 4.06 -18.53
C GLU A 39 -1.90 2.96 -17.53
N TYR A 40 -1.52 1.80 -18.06
CA TYR A 40 -1.13 0.63 -17.26
C TYR A 40 0.35 0.32 -17.43
N ALA A 41 1.12 0.58 -16.40
CA ALA A 41 2.57 0.36 -16.39
C ALA A 41 3.00 -1.06 -15.93
N GLY A 42 2.04 -1.95 -15.64
CA GLY A 42 2.28 -3.32 -15.19
C GLY A 42 2.43 -4.32 -16.35
N HIS A 43 2.80 -5.54 -16.03
CA HIS A 43 2.80 -6.67 -16.96
C HIS A 43 1.39 -7.22 -17.15
N LYS A 44 1.11 -7.85 -18.31
CA LYS A 44 -0.23 -8.42 -18.64
C LYS A 44 -0.70 -9.45 -17.60
N GLU A 45 0.23 -10.30 -17.11
CA GLU A 45 -0.05 -11.31 -16.09
C GLU A 45 -0.57 -10.67 -14.78
N LYS A 46 -0.07 -9.48 -14.45
CA LYS A 46 -0.52 -8.74 -13.26
C LYS A 46 -1.95 -8.22 -13.42
N ALA A 47 -2.36 -7.81 -14.62
CA ALA A 47 -3.75 -7.43 -14.91
C ALA A 47 -4.68 -8.65 -14.82
N VAL A 48 -4.23 -9.82 -15.28
CA VAL A 48 -4.96 -11.09 -15.14
C VAL A 48 -5.16 -11.45 -13.67
N PHE A 49 -4.11 -11.34 -12.86
CA PHE A 49 -4.20 -11.58 -11.40
C PHE A 49 -5.16 -10.63 -10.71
N GLN A 50 -5.11 -9.34 -11.06
CA GLN A 50 -6.00 -8.31 -10.51
C GLN A 50 -7.47 -8.60 -10.89
N ASP A 51 -7.77 -8.91 -12.16
CA ASP A 51 -9.13 -9.23 -12.61
C ASP A 51 -9.66 -10.50 -11.91
N ALA A 52 -8.83 -11.53 -11.80
CA ALA A 52 -9.21 -12.77 -11.12
C ALA A 52 -9.54 -12.54 -9.64
N LEU A 53 -8.75 -11.72 -8.93
CA LEU A 53 -9.06 -11.33 -7.56
C LEU A 53 -10.40 -10.59 -7.48
N LEU A 54 -10.58 -9.55 -8.30
CA LEU A 54 -11.77 -8.68 -8.25
C LEU A 54 -13.05 -9.47 -8.53
N ARG A 55 -13.02 -10.40 -9.51
CA ARG A 55 -14.15 -11.32 -9.77
C ARG A 55 -14.41 -12.26 -8.62
N MET A 56 -13.36 -12.89 -8.07
CA MET A 56 -13.51 -13.83 -6.97
C MET A 56 -14.14 -13.17 -5.74
N ILE A 57 -13.69 -11.96 -5.34
CA ILE A 57 -14.27 -11.28 -4.19
C ILE A 57 -15.71 -10.82 -4.44
N GLU A 58 -16.05 -10.42 -5.66
CA GLU A 58 -17.42 -10.09 -6.07
C GLU A 58 -18.34 -11.33 -5.98
N GLU A 59 -17.90 -12.48 -6.49
CA GLU A 59 -18.62 -13.76 -6.40
C GLU A 59 -18.81 -14.22 -4.94
N LYS A 60 -17.84 -13.88 -4.04
CA LYS A 60 -17.94 -14.11 -2.61
C LYS A 60 -18.74 -13.03 -1.85
N GLY A 61 -19.39 -12.11 -2.57
CA GLY A 61 -20.32 -11.09 -2.03
C GLY A 61 -19.67 -9.79 -1.59
N PHE A 62 -18.42 -9.50 -1.95
CA PHE A 62 -17.78 -8.22 -1.67
C PHE A 62 -17.89 -7.29 -2.89
N HIS A 63 -18.90 -6.42 -2.89
CA HIS A 63 -19.23 -5.53 -4.03
C HIS A 63 -18.61 -4.12 -3.89
N LEU A 64 -17.80 -3.88 -2.87
CA LEU A 64 -17.19 -2.57 -2.57
C LEU A 64 -15.80 -2.40 -3.21
N ALA A 65 -15.57 -3.01 -4.35
CA ALA A 65 -14.33 -2.90 -5.10
C ALA A 65 -14.57 -2.45 -6.54
N GLU A 66 -13.53 -1.88 -7.17
CA GLU A 66 -13.55 -1.58 -8.60
C GLU A 66 -13.68 -2.85 -9.45
N ARG A 67 -14.10 -2.71 -10.71
CA ARG A 67 -14.12 -3.79 -11.71
C ARG A 67 -13.32 -3.38 -12.92
N ILE A 68 -12.68 -4.35 -13.58
CA ILE A 68 -12.00 -4.16 -14.87
C ILE A 68 -12.98 -4.53 -15.98
N LEU A 69 -13.08 -3.68 -17.00
CA LEU A 69 -13.87 -3.95 -18.19
C LEU A 69 -12.96 -4.52 -19.28
N LYS A 70 -13.40 -5.60 -19.91
CA LYS A 70 -12.76 -6.16 -21.09
C LYS A 70 -13.15 -5.38 -22.34
N ASN A 71 -12.20 -5.28 -23.28
CA ASN A 71 -12.47 -4.71 -24.58
C ASN A 71 -13.27 -5.70 -25.49
N LYS A 72 -13.61 -5.29 -26.72
CA LYS A 72 -14.35 -6.09 -27.69
C LYS A 72 -13.66 -7.40 -28.09
N GLU A 73 -12.34 -7.45 -27.92
CA GLU A 73 -11.51 -8.64 -28.15
C GLU A 73 -11.39 -9.55 -26.90
N GLN A 74 -12.17 -9.23 -25.83
CA GLN A 74 -12.14 -9.92 -24.53
C GLN A 74 -10.80 -9.80 -23.77
N GLU A 75 -10.00 -8.80 -24.12
CA GLU A 75 -8.74 -8.50 -23.45
C GLU A 75 -8.94 -7.48 -22.30
N LEU A 76 -8.14 -7.60 -21.24
CA LEU A 76 -8.16 -6.68 -20.08
C LEU A 76 -7.42 -5.35 -20.35
N LEU A 77 -6.50 -5.37 -21.31
CA LEU A 77 -5.68 -4.22 -21.66
C LEU A 77 -5.88 -3.88 -23.13
N THR A 78 -5.94 -2.58 -23.40
CA THR A 78 -5.97 -2.05 -24.79
C THR A 78 -4.66 -1.34 -25.05
N GLN A 79 -4.04 -1.63 -26.19
CA GLN A 79 -2.78 -1.03 -26.59
C GLN A 79 -3.02 0.15 -27.54
N ASP A 80 -2.38 1.29 -27.29
CA ASP A 80 -2.33 2.41 -28.20
C ASP A 80 -1.29 2.17 -29.31
N HIS A 81 -1.33 2.98 -30.35
CA HIS A 81 -0.42 2.89 -31.51
C HIS A 81 1.07 3.05 -31.17
N ASP A 82 1.38 3.71 -30.06
CA ASP A 82 2.75 3.88 -29.56
C ASP A 82 3.22 2.72 -28.64
N GLY A 83 2.38 1.72 -28.43
CA GLY A 83 2.64 0.56 -27.59
C GLY A 83 2.25 0.73 -26.13
N THR A 84 1.75 1.90 -25.73
CA THR A 84 1.29 2.15 -24.35
C THR A 84 0.03 1.32 -24.05
N LEU A 85 0.04 0.65 -22.90
CA LEU A 85 -1.08 -0.16 -22.43
C LEU A 85 -2.03 0.68 -21.58
N TYR A 86 -3.33 0.45 -21.76
CA TYR A 86 -4.40 1.09 -21.01
C TYR A 86 -5.33 0.06 -20.40
N ILE A 87 -5.91 0.39 -19.25
CA ILE A 87 -6.92 -0.40 -18.56
C ILE A 87 -8.17 0.45 -18.33
N LEU A 88 -9.35 -0.11 -18.61
CA LEU A 88 -10.62 0.52 -18.33
C LEU A 88 -11.25 -0.11 -17.10
N LYS A 89 -11.64 0.71 -16.12
CA LYS A 89 -12.20 0.26 -14.85
C LYS A 89 -13.43 1.06 -14.48
N THR A 90 -14.26 0.50 -13.59
CA THR A 90 -15.32 1.28 -12.94
C THR A 90 -14.68 2.37 -12.06
N TYR A 91 -15.36 3.50 -11.99
CA TYR A 91 -14.96 4.62 -11.14
C TYR A 91 -16.09 5.01 -10.19
N VAL A 92 -15.76 5.15 -8.93
CA VAL A 92 -16.70 5.58 -7.90
C VAL A 92 -16.44 7.05 -7.56
N GLU A 93 -17.44 7.89 -7.76
CA GLU A 93 -17.40 9.28 -7.31
C GLU A 93 -17.69 9.37 -5.81
N GLY A 94 -16.84 10.09 -5.09
CA GLY A 94 -16.99 10.26 -3.65
C GLY A 94 -15.82 11.02 -3.06
N LYS A 95 -15.78 11.08 -1.75
CA LYS A 95 -14.66 11.67 -1.00
C LYS A 95 -13.65 10.60 -0.60
N GLU A 96 -12.36 10.92 -0.64
CA GLU A 96 -11.33 10.08 -0.04
C GLU A 96 -11.54 9.96 1.48
N CYS A 97 -11.17 8.81 2.06
CA CYS A 97 -11.20 8.59 3.49
C CYS A 97 -10.37 9.64 4.24
N ASN A 98 -10.98 10.31 5.20
CA ASN A 98 -10.31 11.34 6.00
C ASN A 98 -9.59 10.71 7.21
N VAL A 99 -8.27 10.60 7.12
CA VAL A 99 -7.43 10.06 8.21
C VAL A 99 -7.37 10.91 9.49
N ARG A 100 -8.08 12.05 9.55
CA ARG A 100 -8.26 12.84 10.77
C ARG A 100 -9.58 12.52 11.49
N ASP A 101 -10.46 11.80 10.81
CA ASP A 101 -11.72 11.32 11.34
C ASP A 101 -11.57 9.85 11.77
N MET A 102 -11.59 9.62 13.08
CA MET A 102 -11.40 8.26 13.62
C MET A 102 -12.58 7.35 13.31
N GLU A 103 -13.78 7.88 13.09
CA GLU A 103 -14.92 7.05 12.67
C GLU A 103 -14.72 6.55 11.26
N GLU A 104 -14.34 7.41 10.32
CA GLU A 104 -13.99 6.99 8.96
C GLU A 104 -12.81 6.00 8.96
N CYS A 105 -11.80 6.19 9.83
CA CYS A 105 -10.68 5.27 9.96
C CYS A 105 -11.12 3.88 10.47
N ARG A 106 -12.03 3.82 11.46
CA ARG A 106 -12.59 2.55 11.95
C ARG A 106 -13.41 1.84 10.89
N GLN A 107 -14.24 2.56 10.15
CA GLN A 107 -15.00 1.99 9.05
C GLN A 107 -14.09 1.47 7.93
N ALA A 108 -13.05 2.23 7.56
CA ALA A 108 -12.04 1.78 6.59
C ALA A 108 -11.39 0.47 7.02
N ILE A 109 -10.99 0.35 8.29
CA ILE A 109 -10.40 -0.88 8.81
C ILE A 109 -11.42 -2.04 8.85
N GLY A 110 -12.68 -1.76 9.17
CA GLY A 110 -13.76 -2.75 9.08
C GLY A 110 -13.96 -3.26 7.64
N THR A 111 -13.95 -2.36 6.66
CA THR A 111 -14.01 -2.71 5.22
C THR A 111 -12.80 -3.54 4.78
N LEU A 112 -11.60 -3.20 5.25
CA LEU A 112 -10.40 -4.01 5.02
C LEU A 112 -10.56 -5.42 5.56
N ALA A 113 -11.03 -5.56 6.79
CA ALA A 113 -11.22 -6.86 7.41
C ALA A 113 -12.29 -7.70 6.69
N ALA A 114 -13.36 -7.06 6.19
CA ALA A 114 -14.39 -7.71 5.37
C ALA A 114 -13.82 -8.17 4.01
N PHE A 115 -13.00 -7.34 3.35
CA PHE A 115 -12.26 -7.73 2.15
C PHE A 115 -11.36 -8.94 2.42
N HIS A 116 -10.58 -8.93 3.49
CA HIS A 116 -9.69 -10.04 3.85
C HIS A 116 -10.42 -11.35 4.16
N LYS A 117 -11.68 -11.32 4.60
CA LYS A 117 -12.48 -12.55 4.79
C LYS A 117 -12.76 -13.29 3.49
N VAL A 118 -12.88 -12.57 2.38
CA VAL A 118 -13.23 -13.13 1.07
C VAL A 118 -12.03 -13.24 0.12
N SER A 119 -10.90 -12.58 0.40
CA SER A 119 -9.73 -12.54 -0.47
C SER A 119 -8.79 -13.74 -0.33
N CYS A 120 -9.24 -14.82 0.32
CA CYS A 120 -8.54 -16.11 0.36
C CYS A 120 -9.09 -16.99 -0.76
N PRO A 121 -8.35 -17.22 -1.86
CA PRO A 121 -8.79 -18.11 -2.93
C PRO A 121 -8.62 -19.58 -2.52
N ASP A 122 -9.51 -20.44 -3.01
CA ASP A 122 -9.45 -21.89 -2.81
C ASP A 122 -8.33 -22.53 -3.64
N GLU A 123 -8.04 -21.93 -4.81
CA GLU A 123 -6.96 -22.31 -5.73
C GLU A 123 -6.12 -21.06 -6.09
N PRO A 124 -4.83 -21.22 -6.41
CA PRO A 124 -3.98 -20.10 -6.80
C PRO A 124 -4.57 -19.33 -7.99
N LEU A 125 -4.72 -18.02 -7.85
CA LEU A 125 -5.23 -17.18 -8.92
C LEU A 125 -4.24 -17.09 -10.10
N PRO A 126 -4.72 -17.04 -11.36
CA PRO A 126 -3.87 -16.92 -12.52
C PRO A 126 -3.09 -15.61 -12.51
N GLY A 127 -1.90 -15.58 -13.11
CA GLY A 127 -1.05 -14.39 -13.18
C GLY A 127 -0.39 -13.98 -11.87
N ALA A 128 -0.53 -14.78 -10.82
CA ALA A 128 0.10 -14.50 -9.53
C ALA A 128 1.62 -14.49 -9.62
N SER A 129 2.23 -13.42 -9.12
CA SER A 129 3.67 -13.37 -8.87
C SER A 129 3.98 -13.84 -7.45
N ILE A 130 5.15 -14.45 -7.27
CA ILE A 130 5.64 -14.80 -5.94
C ILE A 130 5.79 -13.54 -5.12
N SER A 131 5.09 -13.46 -3.99
CA SER A 131 5.23 -12.37 -3.04
C SER A 131 6.56 -12.48 -2.31
N HIS A 132 7.19 -11.34 -2.09
CA HIS A 132 8.31 -11.26 -1.16
C HIS A 132 7.78 -11.25 0.26
N THR A 133 8.32 -12.12 1.12
CA THR A 133 8.04 -12.06 2.56
C THR A 133 8.54 -10.75 3.15
N ALA A 134 7.99 -10.33 4.29
CA ALA A 134 8.47 -9.15 5.02
C ALA A 134 9.98 -9.23 5.29
N TYR A 135 10.49 -10.42 5.60
CA TYR A 135 11.92 -10.67 5.77
C TYR A 135 12.74 -10.29 4.51
N GLN A 136 12.32 -10.78 3.33
CA GLN A 136 13.03 -10.49 2.07
C GLN A 136 12.95 -9.00 1.70
N GLU A 137 11.82 -8.37 1.98
CA GLU A 137 11.62 -6.93 1.80
C GLU A 137 12.59 -6.13 2.68
N PHE A 138 12.68 -6.46 3.97
CA PHE A 138 13.58 -5.80 4.92
C PHE A 138 15.06 -6.07 4.60
N GLU A 139 15.42 -7.28 4.18
CA GLU A 139 16.79 -7.56 3.72
C GLU A 139 17.18 -6.71 2.50
N LYS A 140 16.26 -6.53 1.55
CA LYS A 140 16.49 -5.62 0.41
C LYS A 140 16.73 -4.19 0.89
N HIS A 141 15.88 -3.67 1.77
CA HIS A 141 16.02 -2.33 2.34
C HIS A 141 17.34 -2.17 3.12
N ASN A 142 17.73 -3.17 3.88
CA ASN A 142 19.01 -3.18 4.61
C ASN A 142 20.22 -3.15 3.67
N ARG A 143 20.16 -3.84 2.52
CA ARG A 143 21.21 -3.76 1.49
C ARG A 143 21.31 -2.35 0.88
N GLU A 144 20.18 -1.71 0.64
CA GLU A 144 20.12 -0.33 0.14
C GLU A 144 20.71 0.65 1.18
N LEU A 145 20.33 0.52 2.44
CA LEU A 145 20.92 1.30 3.53
C LEU A 145 22.45 1.12 3.60
N ARG A 146 22.98 -0.12 3.54
CA ARG A 146 24.44 -0.36 3.54
C ARG A 146 25.15 0.36 2.39
N ARG A 147 24.57 0.37 1.19
CA ARG A 147 25.13 1.10 0.04
C ARG A 147 25.21 2.61 0.31
N VAL A 148 24.12 3.17 0.84
CA VAL A 148 24.07 4.59 1.20
C VAL A 148 25.10 4.93 2.26
N ARG A 149 25.25 4.10 3.32
CA ARG A 149 26.26 4.30 4.35
C ARG A 149 27.69 4.33 3.78
N LYS A 150 28.01 3.42 2.87
CA LYS A 150 29.32 3.41 2.19
C LYS A 150 29.55 4.70 1.44
N TYR A 151 28.60 5.10 0.61
CA TYR A 151 28.66 6.36 -0.14
C TYR A 151 28.86 7.59 0.77
N LEU A 152 28.10 7.70 1.86
CA LEU A 152 28.22 8.79 2.83
C LEU A 152 29.60 8.89 3.46
N LYS A 153 30.22 7.73 3.79
CA LYS A 153 31.56 7.70 4.39
C LYS A 153 32.66 8.16 3.42
N GLU A 154 32.51 7.83 2.15
CA GLU A 154 33.49 8.16 1.10
C GLU A 154 33.39 9.60 0.60
N ARG A 155 32.26 10.28 0.86
CA ARG A 155 32.04 11.66 0.41
C ARG A 155 32.76 12.66 1.29
N GLY A 156 33.65 13.48 0.72
CA GLY A 156 34.45 14.48 1.43
C GLY A 156 33.60 15.64 1.96
N GLN A 157 32.79 16.30 1.09
CA GLN A 157 31.87 17.35 1.50
C GLN A 157 30.46 16.81 1.68
N LYS A 158 29.82 17.10 2.80
CA LYS A 158 28.48 16.66 3.17
C LYS A 158 27.52 17.84 3.27
N THR A 159 26.29 17.64 2.82
CA THR A 159 25.20 18.60 3.00
C THR A 159 24.68 18.54 4.45
N ASP A 160 23.95 19.58 4.89
CA ASP A 160 23.32 19.59 6.23
C ASP A 160 22.40 18.38 6.44
N PHE A 161 21.69 17.95 5.40
CA PHE A 161 20.88 16.73 5.45
C PHE A 161 21.72 15.47 5.70
N GLU A 162 22.85 15.32 5.02
CA GLU A 162 23.76 14.18 5.20
C GLU A 162 24.40 14.17 6.58
N ILE A 163 24.70 15.34 7.13
CA ILE A 163 25.21 15.47 8.51
C ILE A 163 24.15 15.03 9.51
N CYS A 164 22.92 15.53 9.40
CA CYS A 164 21.80 15.12 10.24
C CYS A 164 21.50 13.61 10.10
N LEU A 165 21.52 13.11 8.87
CA LEU A 165 21.32 11.69 8.57
C LEU A 165 22.40 10.82 9.26
N MET A 166 23.67 11.21 9.21
CA MET A 166 24.78 10.47 9.82
C MET A 166 24.66 10.36 11.34
N HIS A 167 24.18 11.40 12.02
CA HIS A 167 23.98 11.38 13.47
C HIS A 167 22.96 10.32 13.93
N SER A 168 21.92 10.10 13.15
CA SER A 168 20.86 9.14 13.47
C SER A 168 21.04 7.77 12.79
N TYR A 169 21.98 7.67 11.82
CA TYR A 169 22.07 6.53 10.92
C TYR A 169 22.32 5.21 11.64
N ASP A 170 23.31 5.18 12.53
CA ASP A 170 23.72 3.94 13.19
C ASP A 170 22.60 3.40 14.10
N TYR A 171 21.84 4.26 14.75
CA TYR A 171 20.67 3.85 15.53
C TYR A 171 19.63 3.15 14.66
N PHE A 172 19.11 3.82 13.62
CA PHE A 172 18.06 3.27 12.78
C PHE A 172 18.53 2.05 11.97
N PHE A 173 19.80 2.04 11.57
CA PHE A 173 20.34 0.91 10.83
C PHE A 173 20.51 -0.34 11.72
N ASN A 174 20.96 -0.19 12.97
CA ASN A 174 21.05 -1.29 13.92
C ASN A 174 19.66 -1.83 14.26
N LEU A 175 18.69 -0.94 14.50
CA LEU A 175 17.29 -1.33 14.70
C LEU A 175 16.74 -2.12 13.49
N ALA A 176 17.03 -1.67 12.26
CA ALA A 176 16.61 -2.38 11.06
C ALA A 176 17.21 -3.79 10.96
N LEU A 177 18.49 -3.96 11.34
CA LEU A 177 19.14 -5.26 11.37
C LEU A 177 18.58 -6.18 12.43
N GLU A 178 18.37 -5.67 13.65
CA GLU A 178 17.79 -6.40 14.78
C GLU A 178 16.41 -6.95 14.43
N ILE A 179 15.49 -6.09 13.98
CA ILE A 179 14.14 -6.49 13.58
C ILE A 179 14.16 -7.50 12.43
N THR A 180 15.09 -7.36 11.47
CA THR A 180 15.21 -8.32 10.37
C THR A 180 15.70 -9.69 10.86
N GLU A 181 16.64 -9.74 11.78
CA GLU A 181 17.14 -11.00 12.34
C GLU A 181 16.09 -11.70 13.21
N GLU A 182 15.36 -10.96 14.04
CA GLU A 182 14.23 -11.50 14.80
C GLU A 182 13.18 -12.12 13.85
N LEU A 183 12.81 -11.40 12.78
CA LEU A 183 11.82 -11.87 11.81
C LEU A 183 12.30 -13.12 11.03
N LYS A 184 13.59 -13.35 10.94
CA LYS A 184 14.18 -14.52 10.26
C LYS A 184 13.77 -15.85 10.90
N SER A 185 13.57 -15.88 12.21
CA SER A 185 13.10 -17.07 12.93
C SER A 185 11.67 -17.47 12.56
N PHE A 186 10.90 -16.57 12.00
CA PHE A 186 9.50 -16.76 11.58
C PHE A 186 9.34 -17.07 10.08
N ARG A 187 10.32 -17.72 9.45
CA ARG A 187 10.31 -18.02 8.00
C ARG A 187 9.19 -18.96 7.52
N GLY A 188 8.48 -19.61 8.43
CA GLY A 188 7.43 -20.56 8.11
C GLY A 188 6.01 -20.00 8.03
N LEU A 189 5.81 -18.70 8.18
CA LEU A 189 4.51 -18.06 8.40
C LEU A 189 3.65 -17.84 7.14
N SER A 190 3.86 -18.60 6.10
CA SER A 190 3.22 -18.42 4.80
C SER A 190 1.91 -19.20 4.60
N GLU A 191 1.50 -20.04 5.54
CA GLU A 191 0.31 -20.89 5.36
C GLU A 191 -1.02 -20.12 5.35
N LYS A 192 -1.03 -18.88 5.83
CA LYS A 192 -2.22 -18.03 5.89
C LYS A 192 -2.19 -16.87 4.92
N SER A 193 -1.48 -16.99 3.81
CA SER A 193 -1.45 -15.91 2.82
C SER A 193 -2.80 -15.81 2.10
N LEU A 194 -3.38 -14.62 2.14
CA LEU A 194 -4.50 -14.22 1.33
C LEU A 194 -4.04 -13.18 0.30
N VAL A 195 -4.92 -12.77 -0.60
CA VAL A 195 -4.57 -11.68 -1.51
C VAL A 195 -4.85 -10.34 -0.85
N CYS A 196 -3.78 -9.61 -0.53
CA CYS A 196 -3.82 -8.25 -0.01
C CYS A 196 -4.09 -7.24 -1.13
N HIS A 197 -4.65 -6.08 -0.78
CA HIS A 197 -4.74 -4.92 -1.65
C HIS A 197 -3.35 -4.40 -2.07
N GLY A 198 -2.38 -4.45 -1.15
CA GLY A 198 -0.98 -4.09 -1.37
C GLY A 198 -0.68 -2.58 -1.34
N ASP A 199 -1.71 -1.73 -1.43
CA ASP A 199 -1.62 -0.28 -1.29
C ASP A 199 -2.81 0.30 -0.53
N TYR A 200 -3.18 -0.33 0.59
CA TYR A 200 -4.32 0.09 1.39
C TYR A 200 -4.04 1.41 2.09
N GLN A 201 -4.42 2.50 1.45
CA GLN A 201 -4.21 3.87 1.91
C GLN A 201 -5.48 4.71 1.67
N TYR A 202 -5.65 5.76 2.45
CA TYR A 202 -6.84 6.61 2.46
C TYR A 202 -7.30 7.11 1.08
N HIS A 203 -6.37 7.40 0.17
CA HIS A 203 -6.68 7.85 -1.19
C HIS A 203 -7.12 6.73 -2.15
N ASN A 204 -7.04 5.48 -1.72
CA ASN A 204 -7.58 4.31 -2.42
C ASN A 204 -8.89 3.82 -1.80
N ILE A 205 -9.46 4.60 -0.86
CA ILE A 205 -10.73 4.32 -0.19
C ILE A 205 -11.65 5.51 -0.46
N VAL A 206 -12.70 5.28 -1.23
CA VAL A 206 -13.67 6.30 -1.64
C VAL A 206 -14.98 6.09 -0.91
N ILE A 207 -15.48 7.14 -0.27
CA ILE A 207 -16.73 7.12 0.49
C ILE A 207 -17.84 7.71 -0.36
N THR A 208 -18.87 6.93 -0.60
CA THR A 208 -20.09 7.35 -1.28
C THR A 208 -21.29 6.62 -0.69
N GLY A 209 -22.41 7.30 -0.50
CA GLY A 209 -23.63 6.72 0.09
C GLY A 209 -23.46 6.12 1.48
N GLY A 210 -22.40 6.47 2.21
CA GLY A 210 -22.06 5.89 3.52
C GLY A 210 -21.25 4.59 3.44
N GLU A 211 -20.96 4.09 2.25
CA GLU A 211 -20.14 2.90 1.99
C GLU A 211 -18.71 3.28 1.60
N MET A 212 -17.76 2.39 1.88
CA MET A 212 -16.34 2.56 1.55
C MET A 212 -15.93 1.63 0.42
N HIS A 213 -15.68 2.21 -0.75
CA HIS A 213 -15.25 1.49 -1.95
C HIS A 213 -13.74 1.46 -2.05
N LEU A 214 -13.19 0.28 -2.37
CA LEU A 214 -11.76 0.06 -2.56
C LEU A 214 -11.38 0.19 -4.03
N MET A 215 -10.36 1.01 -4.29
CA MET A 215 -9.92 1.35 -5.63
C MET A 215 -8.41 1.10 -5.79
N ASN A 216 -7.94 0.93 -7.02
CA ASN A 216 -6.52 0.86 -7.36
C ASN A 216 -5.81 -0.40 -6.85
N PHE A 217 -6.30 -1.57 -7.25
CA PHE A 217 -5.74 -2.90 -6.92
C PHE A 217 -4.48 -3.28 -7.71
N GLU A 218 -3.83 -2.35 -8.40
CA GLU A 218 -2.64 -2.62 -9.23
C GLU A 218 -1.48 -3.24 -8.44
N LYS A 219 -1.46 -3.09 -7.10
CA LYS A 219 -0.43 -3.66 -6.22
C LYS A 219 -0.88 -4.88 -5.43
N CYS A 220 -2.06 -5.44 -5.74
CA CYS A 220 -2.54 -6.63 -5.04
C CYS A 220 -1.54 -7.79 -5.15
N LEU A 221 -1.36 -8.56 -4.08
CA LEU A 221 -0.36 -9.62 -3.99
C LEU A 221 -0.72 -10.60 -2.87
N TYR A 222 -0.19 -11.83 -2.95
CA TYR A 222 -0.25 -12.73 -1.81
C TYR A 222 0.66 -12.26 -0.69
N ASP A 223 0.11 -12.03 0.49
CA ASP A 223 0.87 -11.72 1.72
C ASP A 223 0.00 -12.00 2.96
N SER A 224 0.57 -11.83 4.13
CA SER A 224 -0.18 -11.79 5.38
C SER A 224 -1.15 -10.59 5.40
N PRO A 225 -2.39 -10.77 5.90
CA PRO A 225 -3.39 -9.71 5.98
C PRO A 225 -2.92 -8.47 6.75
N VAL A 226 -2.00 -8.66 7.69
CA VAL A 226 -1.46 -7.54 8.47
C VAL A 226 -0.61 -6.58 7.64
N ARG A 227 -0.23 -6.94 6.40
CA ARG A 227 0.43 -6.00 5.48
C ARG A 227 -0.42 -4.77 5.22
N ASP A 228 -1.67 -4.97 4.81
CA ASP A 228 -2.58 -3.86 4.51
C ASP A 228 -2.98 -3.10 5.77
N LEU A 229 -3.24 -3.82 6.86
CA LEU A 229 -3.50 -3.21 8.17
C LEU A 229 -2.33 -2.32 8.60
N TYR A 230 -1.09 -2.81 8.50
CA TYR A 230 0.12 -2.04 8.75
C TYR A 230 0.23 -0.79 7.87
N LEU A 231 -0.03 -0.89 6.57
CA LEU A 231 0.08 0.24 5.64
C LEU A 231 -0.82 1.41 6.05
N PHE A 232 -2.04 1.11 6.48
CA PHE A 232 -2.99 2.11 6.95
C PHE A 232 -2.64 2.61 8.36
N MET A 233 -2.41 1.71 9.32
CA MET A 233 -2.08 2.04 10.70
C MET A 233 -0.85 2.92 10.82
N ARG A 234 0.25 2.56 10.15
CA ARG A 234 1.50 3.33 10.18
C ARG A 234 1.28 4.79 9.80
N LYS A 235 0.45 5.04 8.79
CA LYS A 235 0.14 6.39 8.32
C LYS A 235 -0.56 7.24 9.40
N LEU A 236 -1.48 6.64 10.13
CA LEU A 236 -2.19 7.30 11.23
C LEU A 236 -1.29 7.49 12.44
N LEU A 237 -0.51 6.48 12.81
CA LEU A 237 0.44 6.54 13.92
C LEU A 237 1.51 7.63 13.68
N GLU A 238 2.10 7.71 12.48
CA GLU A 238 3.02 8.80 12.11
C GLU A 238 2.37 10.19 12.18
N LYS A 239 1.07 10.31 11.92
CA LYS A 239 0.34 11.59 12.00
C LYS A 239 -0.08 11.97 13.41
N SER A 240 -0.40 10.99 14.24
CA SER A 240 -0.83 11.18 15.63
C SER A 240 0.32 11.21 16.65
N GLY A 241 1.60 11.13 16.18
CA GLY A 241 2.74 11.03 17.09
C GLY A 241 2.76 9.72 17.86
N TRP A 242 2.35 8.61 17.22
CA TRP A 242 2.29 7.26 17.81
C TRP A 242 1.34 7.14 18.99
N ALA A 243 0.24 7.91 18.96
CA ALA A 243 -0.77 7.88 20.01
C ALA A 243 -1.34 6.46 20.20
N GLU A 244 -1.25 5.95 21.42
CA GLU A 244 -1.62 4.58 21.80
C GLU A 244 -3.06 4.24 21.45
N ASN A 245 -3.99 5.12 21.82
CA ASN A 245 -5.43 4.93 21.58
C ASN A 245 -5.72 4.75 20.08
N VAL A 246 -5.06 5.51 19.21
CA VAL A 246 -5.22 5.38 17.74
C VAL A 246 -4.84 3.98 17.27
N GLY A 247 -3.67 3.49 17.65
CA GLY A 247 -3.21 2.17 17.23
C GLY A 247 -4.14 1.04 17.70
N PHE A 248 -4.51 1.04 18.98
CA PHE A 248 -5.35 -0.03 19.56
C PHE A 248 -6.80 0.03 19.07
N GLU A 249 -7.35 1.22 18.81
CA GLU A 249 -8.67 1.33 18.21
C GLU A 249 -8.75 0.74 16.80
N LEU A 250 -7.70 0.93 15.99
CA LEU A 250 -7.64 0.34 14.65
C LEU A 250 -7.54 -1.18 14.68
N VAL A 251 -6.68 -1.74 15.54
CA VAL A 251 -6.62 -3.19 15.73
C VAL A 251 -7.97 -3.75 16.17
N LYS A 252 -8.61 -3.12 17.19
CA LYS A 252 -9.93 -3.52 17.67
C LYS A 252 -11.00 -3.41 16.58
N ALA A 253 -10.93 -2.40 15.70
CA ALA A 253 -11.86 -2.26 14.59
C ALA A 253 -11.73 -3.41 13.57
N TYR A 254 -10.50 -3.84 13.31
CA TYR A 254 -10.20 -5.00 12.45
C TYR A 254 -10.76 -6.29 13.08
N GLU A 255 -10.46 -6.53 14.35
CA GLU A 255 -10.84 -7.73 15.10
C GLU A 255 -12.34 -7.92 15.25
N LYS A 256 -13.13 -6.86 15.24
CA LYS A 256 -14.60 -6.95 15.22
C LYS A 256 -15.15 -7.71 14.01
N VAL A 257 -14.39 -7.79 12.93
CA VAL A 257 -14.79 -8.40 11.66
C VAL A 257 -13.98 -9.66 11.37
N ARG A 258 -12.65 -9.62 11.55
CA ARG A 258 -11.73 -10.73 11.34
C ARG A 258 -10.75 -10.81 12.52
N GLU A 259 -10.74 -11.97 13.20
CA GLU A 259 -9.82 -12.21 14.32
C GLU A 259 -8.35 -12.21 13.86
N LEU A 260 -7.48 -11.73 14.74
CA LEU A 260 -6.04 -11.81 14.61
C LEU A 260 -5.51 -12.85 15.62
N ASP A 261 -4.60 -13.69 15.19
CA ASP A 261 -3.91 -14.62 16.10
C ASP A 261 -2.56 -14.05 16.55
N LYS A 262 -1.87 -14.82 17.40
CA LYS A 262 -0.56 -14.40 17.94
C LYS A 262 0.47 -14.12 16.85
N GLU A 263 0.42 -14.87 15.76
CA GLU A 263 1.32 -14.70 14.62
C GLU A 263 1.03 -13.42 13.87
N ASP A 264 -0.25 -13.12 13.62
CA ASP A 264 -0.69 -11.87 13.00
C ASP A 264 -0.20 -10.66 13.80
N TYR A 265 -0.35 -10.68 15.14
CA TYR A 265 0.16 -9.61 16.00
C TYR A 265 1.67 -9.48 15.95
N LEU A 266 2.40 -10.59 15.90
CA LEU A 266 3.85 -10.59 15.85
C LEU A 266 4.35 -10.03 14.52
N GLN A 267 3.75 -10.42 13.41
CA GLN A 267 4.06 -9.86 12.09
C GLN A 267 3.72 -8.36 12.01
N LEU A 268 2.57 -7.94 12.58
CA LEU A 268 2.21 -6.53 12.66
C LEU A 268 3.22 -5.74 13.50
N TYR A 269 3.65 -6.30 14.63
CA TYR A 269 4.69 -5.71 15.47
C TYR A 269 5.98 -5.48 14.68
N TYR A 270 6.51 -6.49 13.99
CA TYR A 270 7.75 -6.36 13.24
C TYR A 270 7.64 -5.35 12.08
N ARG A 271 6.50 -5.31 11.39
CA ARG A 271 6.27 -4.31 10.35
C ARG A 271 6.20 -2.88 10.92
N LEU A 272 5.63 -2.70 12.11
CA LEU A 272 5.59 -1.39 12.79
C LEU A 272 6.95 -1.03 13.40
N ALA A 273 7.70 -2.00 13.94
CA ALA A 273 9.00 -1.79 14.55
C ALA A 273 10.08 -1.43 13.53
N TYR A 274 10.07 -2.07 12.35
CA TYR A 274 11.03 -1.76 11.29
C TYR A 274 11.03 -0.26 10.94
N PRO A 275 12.19 0.39 10.79
CA PRO A 275 12.30 1.83 10.54
C PRO A 275 12.04 2.18 9.05
N GLU A 276 10.91 1.74 8.52
CA GLU A 276 10.49 1.89 7.12
C GLU A 276 10.51 3.35 6.64
N LYS A 277 10.09 4.28 7.51
CA LYS A 277 10.07 5.71 7.14
C LYS A 277 11.47 6.28 6.98
N PHE A 278 12.40 5.89 7.85
CA PHE A 278 13.81 6.24 7.74
C PHE A 278 14.38 5.73 6.42
N TRP A 279 14.22 4.42 6.14
CA TRP A 279 14.65 3.85 4.87
C TRP A 279 14.04 4.60 3.66
N LYS A 280 12.74 4.90 3.65
CA LYS A 280 12.09 5.65 2.56
C LYS A 280 12.72 7.02 2.32
N ILE A 281 13.07 7.76 3.37
CA ILE A 281 13.72 9.06 3.26
C ILE A 281 15.11 8.90 2.65
N VAL A 282 15.89 7.94 3.15
CA VAL A 282 17.24 7.63 2.65
C VAL A 282 17.21 7.18 1.20
N ASN A 283 16.34 6.22 0.88
CA ASN A 283 16.20 5.69 -0.47
C ASN A 283 15.74 6.77 -1.47
N PHE A 284 14.81 7.64 -1.07
CA PHE A 284 14.37 8.76 -1.91
C PHE A 284 15.52 9.72 -2.20
N TYR A 285 16.36 10.03 -1.20
CA TYR A 285 17.49 10.95 -1.37
C TYR A 285 18.51 10.43 -2.41
N TYR A 286 18.83 9.14 -2.35
CA TYR A 286 19.93 8.58 -3.14
C TYR A 286 19.51 7.91 -4.45
N ASN A 287 18.28 7.40 -4.53
CA ASN A 287 17.83 6.56 -5.65
C ASN A 287 16.64 7.16 -6.42
N SER A 288 16.14 8.32 -6.04
CA SER A 288 15.02 8.95 -6.73
C SER A 288 15.53 9.91 -7.82
N GLY A 289 15.08 9.72 -9.05
CA GLY A 289 15.23 10.71 -10.12
C GLY A 289 14.35 11.96 -9.99
N LYS A 290 13.55 12.06 -8.90
CA LYS A 290 12.67 13.20 -8.64
C LYS A 290 13.44 14.37 -8.05
N ALA A 291 12.98 15.58 -8.33
CA ALA A 291 13.56 16.80 -7.78
C ALA A 291 13.67 16.73 -6.24
N TRP A 292 14.87 16.95 -5.75
CA TRP A 292 15.17 17.05 -4.34
C TRP A 292 14.74 18.40 -3.78
N ILE A 293 13.95 18.39 -2.71
CA ILE A 293 13.55 19.59 -1.97
C ILE A 293 14.18 19.51 -0.57
N PRO A 294 15.34 20.14 -0.34
CA PRO A 294 16.14 19.96 0.89
C PRO A 294 15.34 20.17 2.17
N GLY A 295 14.63 21.28 2.30
CA GLY A 295 13.87 21.64 3.50
C GLY A 295 12.82 20.59 3.86
N LYS A 296 11.99 20.15 2.91
CA LYS A 296 10.94 19.13 3.16
C LYS A 296 11.50 17.78 3.58
N ASN A 297 12.67 17.41 3.08
CA ASN A 297 13.26 16.11 3.43
C ASN A 297 13.96 16.17 4.78
N MET A 298 14.56 17.31 5.14
CA MET A 298 15.07 17.57 6.47
C MET A 298 13.95 17.50 7.53
N GLU A 299 12.81 18.17 7.29
CA GLU A 299 11.65 18.13 8.16
C GLU A 299 11.13 16.69 8.37
N LYS A 300 11.11 15.88 7.29
CA LYS A 300 10.70 14.47 7.38
C LYS A 300 11.68 13.64 8.23
N LEU A 301 12.99 13.87 8.06
CA LEU A 301 14.00 13.17 8.83
C LEU A 301 13.92 13.53 10.31
N ASN A 302 13.85 14.83 10.62
CA ASN A 302 13.72 15.30 12.00
C ASN A 302 12.47 14.73 12.65
N ARG A 303 11.32 14.74 11.97
CA ARG A 303 10.08 14.13 12.49
C ARG A 303 10.24 12.65 12.84
N VAL A 304 10.97 11.88 12.03
CA VAL A 304 11.22 10.45 12.33
C VAL A 304 12.07 10.31 13.58
N ILE A 305 13.10 11.16 13.73
CA ILE A 305 13.98 11.17 14.91
C ILE A 305 13.19 11.57 16.16
N ASP A 306 12.43 12.65 16.09
CA ASP A 306 11.66 13.20 17.21
C ASP A 306 10.57 12.22 17.71
N GLN A 307 9.94 11.49 16.80
CA GLN A 307 8.87 10.53 17.11
C GLN A 307 9.37 9.14 17.57
N GLU A 308 10.68 8.88 17.51
CA GLU A 308 11.20 7.53 17.76
C GLU A 308 10.94 7.06 19.20
N LYS A 309 11.06 7.96 20.18
CA LYS A 309 10.76 7.64 21.58
C LYS A 309 9.30 7.22 21.78
N ASP A 310 8.36 7.95 21.18
CA ASP A 310 6.93 7.66 21.29
C ASP A 310 6.60 6.36 20.54
N LYS A 311 7.24 6.12 19.40
CA LYS A 311 7.14 4.86 18.66
C LYS A 311 7.58 3.68 19.51
N GLN A 312 8.73 3.74 20.17
CA GLN A 312 9.22 2.67 21.03
C GLN A 312 8.29 2.43 22.24
N ALA A 313 7.79 3.50 22.86
CA ALA A 313 6.81 3.38 23.94
C ALA A 313 5.50 2.70 23.49
N PHE A 314 5.00 3.04 22.30
CA PHE A 314 3.85 2.37 21.72
C PHE A 314 4.12 0.88 21.46
N LEU A 315 5.27 0.55 20.87
CA LEU A 315 5.66 -0.84 20.54
C LEU A 315 5.81 -1.71 21.79
N GLU A 316 6.37 -1.17 22.87
CA GLU A 316 6.46 -1.86 24.15
C GLU A 316 5.07 -2.19 24.71
N LYS A 317 4.16 -1.23 24.73
CA LYS A 317 2.77 -1.45 25.15
C LYS A 317 2.04 -2.44 24.22
N PHE A 318 2.34 -2.42 22.94
CA PHE A 318 1.79 -3.39 21.98
C PHE A 318 2.27 -4.81 22.30
N LYS A 319 3.57 -5.03 22.51
CA LYS A 319 4.12 -6.33 22.94
C LYS A 319 3.44 -6.83 24.21
N ASN A 320 3.37 -5.99 25.24
CA ASN A 320 2.79 -6.34 26.52
C ASN A 320 1.31 -6.72 26.41
N LYS A 321 0.53 -5.94 25.65
CA LYS A 321 -0.91 -6.18 25.47
C LYS A 321 -1.23 -7.50 24.77
N TYR A 322 -0.43 -7.89 23.77
CA TYR A 322 -0.67 -9.09 22.96
C TYR A 322 0.25 -10.27 23.32
N GLY A 323 1.01 -10.17 24.40
CA GLY A 323 1.86 -11.26 24.90
C GLY A 323 2.92 -11.73 23.90
N LEU A 324 3.63 -10.76 23.29
CA LEU A 324 4.64 -11.00 22.26
C LEU A 324 6.07 -11.07 22.82
N SER A 325 6.22 -11.51 24.04
CA SER A 325 7.54 -11.73 24.69
C SER A 325 8.19 -13.02 24.19
#